data_755186bb0ad41b5c8eb50ade330802ba
#
_entry.id   755186bb0ad41b5c8eb50ade330802ba
#
_cell.length_a   1.000
_cell.length_b   1.000
_cell.length_c   1.000
_cell.angle_alpha   90.00
_cell.angle_beta   90.00
_cell.angle_gamma   90.00
#
_symmetry.space_group_name_H-M   'P 1'
#
loop_
_entity.id
_entity.type
_entity.pdbx_description
1 polymer ?
#
loop_
_entity_poly.entity_id
_entity_poly.type
_entity_poly.pdbx_seq_one_letter_code
_entity_poly.pdbx_strand_id
1 'polypeptide(L)'
;GTIAVVAGGVDIVYPRENNSLYREIIEQGGLIVAENSLGTNPTARHFPRRNRIISGLSSGVLVVEASIRSGSLITARMAAEQGRDVFAVPGFPSDPRSGGPNKLLKDGAILTEKSSDILENTNFELTCFTKNDGLFEDEYLYEPEDTNLDADLSENERDLILQSLSHSATSVDEIIRSSGKSVQDIQNTLLELELAGRLQRLPGNRVSLTG
;
A
#
# COMPACT_ATOMS: atom_id res chain seq x y z
N GLY A 1 -0.19 21.06 -7.73
CA GLY A 1 -1.27 20.10 -8.01
C GLY A 1 -1.01 18.77 -7.35
N THR A 2 -2.04 17.93 -7.26
CA THR A 2 -1.98 16.59 -6.66
C THR A 2 -2.32 15.55 -7.72
N ILE A 3 -1.59 14.44 -7.74
CA ILE A 3 -1.97 13.26 -8.54
C ILE A 3 -2.37 12.17 -7.57
N ALA A 4 -3.65 11.78 -7.59
CA ALA A 4 -4.17 10.67 -6.80
C ALA A 4 -4.21 9.40 -7.67
N VAL A 5 -3.48 8.38 -7.28
CA VAL A 5 -3.52 7.06 -7.94
C VAL A 5 -4.43 6.16 -7.12
N VAL A 6 -5.48 5.62 -7.73
CA VAL A 6 -6.50 4.83 -7.02
C VAL A 6 -6.42 3.35 -7.39
N ALA A 7 -6.86 2.48 -6.46
CA ALA A 7 -6.78 1.04 -6.63
C ALA A 7 -7.99 0.42 -7.36
N GLY A 8 -9.11 1.14 -7.42
CA GLY A 8 -10.29 0.79 -8.21
C GLY A 8 -10.33 1.50 -9.54
N GLY A 9 -11.50 1.50 -10.21
CA GLY A 9 -11.77 2.39 -11.34
C GLY A 9 -11.81 3.85 -10.90
N VAL A 10 -11.51 4.79 -11.79
CA VAL A 10 -11.51 6.23 -11.48
C VAL A 10 -12.90 6.75 -11.08
N ASP A 11 -13.94 6.04 -11.43
CA ASP A 11 -15.34 6.34 -11.12
C ASP A 11 -15.78 5.79 -9.75
N ILE A 12 -14.93 4.97 -9.10
CA ILE A 12 -15.22 4.35 -7.81
C ILE A 12 -14.42 5.04 -6.71
N VAL A 13 -15.10 5.89 -5.94
CA VAL A 13 -14.48 6.56 -4.78
C VAL A 13 -14.38 5.60 -3.61
N TYR A 14 -13.15 5.38 -3.16
CA TYR A 14 -12.86 4.53 -2.02
C TYR A 14 -11.77 5.14 -1.11
N PRO A 15 -11.96 5.21 0.20
CA PRO A 15 -13.25 4.97 0.88
C PRO A 15 -14.28 6.05 0.52
N ARG A 16 -15.58 5.79 0.73
CA ARG A 16 -16.67 6.68 0.30
C ARG A 16 -16.64 8.06 0.96
N GLU A 17 -16.06 8.14 2.14
CA GLU A 17 -15.88 9.39 2.91
C GLU A 17 -15.01 10.40 2.15
N ASN A 18 -14.16 9.95 1.25
CA ASN A 18 -13.27 10.80 0.45
C ASN A 18 -13.93 11.42 -0.79
N ASN A 19 -15.27 11.34 -0.91
CA ASN A 19 -15.98 11.92 -2.06
C ASN A 19 -15.74 13.42 -2.24
N SER A 20 -15.71 14.18 -1.16
CA SER A 20 -15.40 15.63 -1.19
C SER A 20 -13.96 15.88 -1.65
N LEU A 21 -13.01 15.13 -1.09
CA LEU A 21 -11.59 15.23 -1.47
C LEU A 21 -11.36 14.87 -2.95
N TYR A 22 -12.08 13.89 -3.46
CA TYR A 22 -12.00 13.49 -4.86
C TYR A 22 -12.38 14.63 -5.81
N ARG A 23 -13.46 15.35 -5.49
CA ARG A 23 -13.91 16.52 -6.25
C ARG A 23 -12.94 17.68 -6.11
N GLU A 24 -12.50 17.95 -4.90
CA GLU A 24 -11.56 19.04 -4.61
C GLU A 24 -10.24 18.88 -5.37
N ILE A 25 -9.70 17.66 -5.46
CA ILE A 25 -8.49 17.38 -6.24
C ILE A 25 -8.68 17.81 -7.71
N ILE A 26 -9.82 17.45 -8.31
CA ILE A 26 -10.13 17.78 -9.71
C ILE A 26 -10.35 19.29 -9.88
N GLU A 27 -11.12 19.92 -8.99
CA GLU A 27 -11.43 21.34 -9.02
C GLU A 27 -10.18 22.23 -8.88
N GLN A 28 -9.19 21.75 -8.12
CA GLN A 28 -7.90 22.43 -7.95
C GLN A 28 -6.89 22.11 -9.05
N GLY A 29 -7.32 21.49 -10.16
CA GLY A 29 -6.43 21.14 -11.29
C GLY A 29 -5.51 19.96 -11.01
N GLY A 30 -5.84 19.10 -10.04
CA GLY A 30 -5.19 17.83 -9.81
C GLY A 30 -5.69 16.73 -10.76
N LEU A 31 -5.12 15.54 -10.63
CA LEU A 31 -5.42 14.42 -11.50
C LEU A 31 -5.74 13.16 -10.67
N ILE A 32 -6.71 12.38 -11.14
CA ILE A 32 -7.00 11.05 -10.58
C ILE A 32 -6.69 9.99 -11.65
N VAL A 33 -5.86 9.03 -11.29
CA VAL A 33 -5.36 7.99 -12.20
C VAL A 33 -5.71 6.62 -11.66
N ALA A 34 -6.15 5.73 -12.52
CA ALA A 34 -6.36 4.32 -12.23
C ALA A 34 -5.83 3.45 -13.38
N GLU A 35 -5.35 2.27 -13.04
CA GLU A 35 -4.99 1.24 -14.01
C GLU A 35 -6.19 0.31 -14.31
N ASN A 36 -7.10 0.18 -13.37
CA ASN A 36 -8.28 -0.67 -13.50
C ASN A 36 -9.38 0.01 -14.31
N SER A 37 -10.18 -0.80 -15.00
CA SER A 37 -11.32 -0.37 -15.79
C SER A 37 -12.39 0.33 -14.93
N LEU A 38 -13.21 1.17 -15.55
CA LEU A 38 -14.39 1.77 -14.93
C LEU A 38 -15.27 0.71 -14.26
N GLY A 39 -15.90 1.05 -13.15
CA GLY A 39 -16.77 0.16 -12.38
C GLY A 39 -16.02 -0.87 -11.52
N THR A 40 -14.68 -0.91 -11.56
CA THR A 40 -13.90 -1.88 -10.77
C THR A 40 -13.86 -1.45 -9.31
N ASN A 41 -14.43 -2.26 -8.42
CA ASN A 41 -14.27 -2.07 -6.97
C ASN A 41 -12.85 -2.43 -6.52
N PRO A 42 -12.23 -1.62 -5.63
CA PRO A 42 -10.93 -1.93 -5.10
C PRO A 42 -10.96 -3.19 -4.23
N THR A 43 -9.97 -4.06 -4.43
CA THR A 43 -9.71 -5.24 -3.61
C THR A 43 -8.30 -5.16 -3.03
N ALA A 44 -8.01 -5.94 -1.98
CA ALA A 44 -6.71 -5.91 -1.30
C ALA A 44 -5.52 -6.07 -2.26
N ARG A 45 -5.65 -6.92 -3.28
CA ARG A 45 -4.61 -7.15 -4.32
C ARG A 45 -4.34 -5.95 -5.22
N HIS A 46 -5.31 -5.05 -5.39
CA HIS A 46 -5.14 -3.87 -6.25
C HIS A 46 -4.24 -2.80 -5.62
N PHE A 47 -4.14 -2.75 -4.29
CA PHE A 47 -3.35 -1.73 -3.60
C PHE A 47 -1.84 -1.87 -3.84
N PRO A 48 -1.23 -3.06 -3.69
CA PRO A 48 0.18 -3.23 -4.04
C PRO A 48 0.46 -2.96 -5.52
N ARG A 49 -0.38 -3.44 -6.43
CA ARG A 49 -0.22 -3.18 -7.87
C ARG A 49 -0.25 -1.69 -8.19
N ARG A 50 -1.18 -0.95 -7.61
CA ARG A 50 -1.29 0.49 -7.77
C ARG A 50 -0.03 1.21 -7.23
N ASN A 51 0.58 0.72 -6.14
CA ASN A 51 1.70 1.39 -5.48
C ASN A 51 2.92 1.56 -6.40
N ARG A 52 3.12 0.67 -7.39
CA ARG A 52 4.18 0.83 -8.40
C ARG A 52 4.01 2.09 -9.26
N ILE A 53 2.77 2.52 -9.48
CA ILE A 53 2.47 3.74 -10.22
C ILE A 53 2.78 4.96 -9.34
N ILE A 54 2.46 4.90 -8.04
CA ILE A 54 2.79 5.96 -7.08
C ILE A 54 4.30 6.15 -7.02
N SER A 55 5.07 5.08 -6.80
CA SER A 55 6.53 5.15 -6.75
C SER A 55 7.14 5.60 -8.08
N GLY A 56 6.61 5.12 -9.23
CA GLY A 56 7.08 5.49 -10.55
C GLY A 56 6.87 6.96 -10.92
N LEU A 57 5.78 7.56 -10.45
CA LEU A 57 5.46 8.98 -10.65
C LEU A 57 6.18 9.89 -9.64
N SER A 58 6.82 9.34 -8.63
CA SER A 58 7.52 10.09 -7.59
C SER A 58 9.01 10.20 -7.89
N SER A 59 9.65 11.29 -7.49
CA SER A 59 11.11 11.41 -7.52
C SER A 59 11.78 10.57 -6.44
N GLY A 60 11.08 10.34 -5.32
CA GLY A 60 11.52 9.49 -4.23
C GLY A 60 10.37 9.13 -3.30
N VAL A 61 10.61 8.19 -2.38
CA VAL A 61 9.64 7.73 -1.38
C VAL A 61 10.23 7.89 0.01
N LEU A 62 9.58 8.69 0.86
CA LEU A 62 9.92 8.82 2.28
C LEU A 62 9.06 7.89 3.12
N VAL A 63 9.69 7.03 3.93
CA VAL A 63 9.01 6.21 4.94
C VAL A 63 9.29 6.79 6.33
N VAL A 64 8.25 7.37 6.94
CA VAL A 64 8.31 7.98 8.27
C VAL A 64 8.14 6.91 9.35
N GLU A 65 7.05 6.15 9.27
CA GLU A 65 6.75 5.05 10.17
C GLU A 65 6.20 3.86 9.38
N ALA A 66 6.66 2.68 9.70
CA ALA A 66 6.16 1.42 9.15
C ALA A 66 6.58 0.25 10.04
N SER A 67 5.68 -0.66 10.32
CA SER A 67 6.07 -1.96 10.85
C SER A 67 6.80 -2.77 9.78
N ILE A 68 7.54 -3.81 10.19
CA ILE A 68 8.31 -4.67 9.26
C ILE A 68 7.42 -5.33 8.18
N ARG A 69 6.12 -5.47 8.45
CA ARG A 69 5.15 -6.09 7.53
C ARG A 69 4.23 -5.06 6.86
N SER A 70 4.54 -3.79 6.95
CA SER A 70 3.71 -2.72 6.37
C SER A 70 3.76 -2.72 4.85
N GLY A 71 2.61 -2.48 4.21
CA GLY A 71 2.51 -2.25 2.77
C GLY A 71 3.35 -1.06 2.26
N SER A 72 3.71 -0.12 3.14
CA SER A 72 4.62 0.99 2.80
C SER A 72 6.01 0.50 2.40
N LEU A 73 6.47 -0.65 2.94
CA LEU A 73 7.74 -1.25 2.56
C LEU A 73 7.70 -1.84 1.15
N ILE A 74 6.52 -2.27 0.68
CA ILE A 74 6.32 -2.70 -0.71
C ILE A 74 6.54 -1.52 -1.64
N THR A 75 5.95 -0.36 -1.32
CA THR A 75 6.14 0.87 -2.10
C THR A 75 7.60 1.32 -2.12
N ALA A 76 8.29 1.27 -0.98
CA ALA A 76 9.71 1.60 -0.88
C ALA A 76 10.59 0.67 -1.73
N ARG A 77 10.29 -0.65 -1.73
CA ARG A 77 10.98 -1.62 -2.59
C ARG A 77 10.77 -1.28 -4.06
N MET A 78 9.51 -1.08 -4.47
CA MET A 78 9.18 -0.73 -5.86
C MET A 78 9.88 0.55 -6.30
N ALA A 79 9.98 1.56 -5.42
CA ALA A 79 10.72 2.78 -5.67
C ALA A 79 12.20 2.49 -5.97
N ALA A 80 12.86 1.68 -5.13
CA ALA A 80 14.25 1.29 -5.31
C ALA A 80 14.45 0.50 -6.62
N GLU A 81 13.56 -0.46 -6.94
CA GLU A 81 13.58 -1.25 -8.18
C GLU A 81 13.38 -0.37 -9.43
N GLN A 82 12.67 0.75 -9.29
CA GLN A 82 12.45 1.75 -10.34
C GLN A 82 13.53 2.83 -10.39
N GLY A 83 14.62 2.67 -9.63
CA GLY A 83 15.71 3.67 -9.57
C GLY A 83 15.31 5.00 -8.91
N ARG A 84 14.29 4.98 -8.03
CA ARG A 84 13.87 6.14 -7.25
C ARG A 84 14.56 6.14 -5.89
N ASP A 85 14.82 7.33 -5.36
CA ASP A 85 15.41 7.47 -4.04
C ASP A 85 14.45 7.00 -2.95
N VAL A 86 14.99 6.24 -2.00
CA VAL A 86 14.25 5.81 -0.81
C VAL A 86 14.82 6.52 0.41
N PHE A 87 13.95 7.22 1.11
CA PHE A 87 14.25 7.99 2.32
C PHE A 87 13.59 7.31 3.52
N ALA A 88 14.25 7.33 4.67
CA ALA A 88 13.69 6.75 5.87
C ALA A 88 14.02 7.60 7.11
N VAL A 89 13.01 7.83 7.95
CA VAL A 89 13.19 8.52 9.23
C VAL A 89 13.65 7.50 10.27
N PRO A 90 14.79 7.71 10.94
CA PRO A 90 15.25 6.81 11.99
C PRO A 90 14.30 6.87 13.20
N GLY A 91 14.13 5.75 13.85
CA GLY A 91 13.30 5.68 15.05
C GLY A 91 13.85 4.73 16.09
N PHE A 92 13.24 4.73 17.26
CA PHE A 92 13.70 3.96 18.39
C PHE A 92 13.60 2.45 18.12
N PRO A 93 14.67 1.65 18.33
CA PRO A 93 14.70 0.24 17.93
C PRO A 93 13.62 -0.66 18.55
N SER A 94 13.12 -0.31 19.73
CA SER A 94 12.06 -1.06 20.40
C SER A 94 10.64 -0.60 20.03
N ASP A 95 10.49 0.46 19.20
CA ASP A 95 9.21 0.87 18.67
C ASP A 95 8.88 0.02 17.42
N PRO A 96 7.80 -0.76 17.44
CA PRO A 96 7.39 -1.57 16.28
C PRO A 96 7.20 -0.77 15.00
N ARG A 97 6.83 0.52 15.08
CA ARG A 97 6.62 1.41 13.94
C ARG A 97 7.92 1.87 13.30
N SER A 98 9.01 1.82 14.05
CA SER A 98 10.34 2.17 13.55
C SER A 98 11.07 0.99 12.89
N GLY A 99 10.53 -0.22 13.03
CA GLY A 99 11.16 -1.42 12.50
C GLY A 99 11.36 -1.39 10.98
N GLY A 100 10.37 -0.89 10.24
CA GLY A 100 10.42 -0.73 8.79
C GLY A 100 11.46 0.29 8.34
N PRO A 101 11.37 1.56 8.76
CA PRO A 101 12.37 2.58 8.44
C PRO A 101 13.79 2.17 8.82
N ASN A 102 14.00 1.64 10.02
CA ASN A 102 15.31 1.20 10.46
C ASN A 102 15.86 0.04 9.61
N LYS A 103 15.00 -0.84 9.10
CA LYS A 103 15.39 -1.86 8.13
C LYS A 103 15.80 -1.22 6.80
N LEU A 104 14.99 -0.31 6.26
CA LEU A 104 15.32 0.39 5.02
C LEU A 104 16.66 1.12 5.10
N LEU A 105 16.97 1.75 6.24
CA LEU A 105 18.28 2.40 6.47
C LEU A 105 19.43 1.39 6.40
N LYS A 106 19.25 0.18 6.96
CA LYS A 106 20.26 -0.90 6.86
C LYS A 106 20.40 -1.41 5.43
N ASP A 107 19.32 -1.35 4.65
CA ASP A 107 19.28 -1.79 3.26
C ASP A 107 19.78 -0.69 2.29
N GLY A 108 20.19 0.48 2.80
CA GLY A 108 20.81 1.57 2.03
C GLY A 108 19.90 2.75 1.72
N ALA A 109 18.73 2.85 2.35
CA ALA A 109 17.91 4.05 2.24
C ALA A 109 18.61 5.28 2.85
N ILE A 110 18.28 6.46 2.34
CA ILE A 110 18.85 7.72 2.78
C ILE A 110 18.23 8.11 4.12
N LEU A 111 19.09 8.30 5.14
CA LEU A 111 18.66 8.77 6.45
C LEU A 111 18.10 10.19 6.33
N THR A 112 16.92 10.42 6.88
CA THR A 112 16.20 11.67 6.77
C THR A 112 15.73 12.13 8.13
N GLU A 113 16.25 13.26 8.60
CA GLU A 113 15.84 13.90 9.85
C GLU A 113 15.07 15.19 9.58
N LYS A 114 15.34 15.83 8.44
CA LYS A 114 14.76 17.12 8.03
C LYS A 114 14.52 17.18 6.53
N SER A 115 13.71 18.11 6.09
CA SER A 115 13.33 18.26 4.68
C SER A 115 14.50 18.56 3.75
N SER A 116 15.56 19.25 4.24
CA SER A 116 16.76 19.52 3.45
C SER A 116 17.45 18.22 3.00
N ASP A 117 17.39 17.16 3.80
CA ASP A 117 18.03 15.89 3.47
C ASP A 117 17.41 15.26 2.21
N ILE A 118 16.11 15.49 2.00
CA ILE A 118 15.41 15.07 0.78
C ILE A 118 15.83 15.95 -0.40
N LEU A 119 15.82 17.28 -0.22
CA LEU A 119 16.11 18.23 -1.30
C LEU A 119 17.52 18.11 -1.82
N GLU A 120 18.49 17.85 -0.94
CA GLU A 120 19.91 17.70 -1.28
C GLU A 120 20.21 16.39 -2.02
N ASN A 121 19.42 15.35 -1.78
CA ASN A 121 19.62 14.02 -2.35
C ASN A 121 18.66 13.70 -3.52
N THR A 122 17.62 14.49 -3.72
CA THR A 122 16.72 14.30 -4.87
C THR A 122 17.24 15.15 -6.03
N ASN A 123 17.70 14.52 -7.09
CA ASN A 123 17.94 15.21 -8.35
C ASN A 123 16.61 15.66 -8.93
N PHE A 124 16.16 16.88 -8.56
CA PHE A 124 15.09 17.58 -9.25
C PHE A 124 15.60 18.07 -10.62
N GLU A 125 16.07 17.18 -11.47
CA GLU A 125 16.04 17.48 -12.88
C GLU A 125 14.56 17.55 -13.27
N LEU A 126 14.01 18.78 -13.29
CA LEU A 126 12.86 19.10 -14.10
C LEU A 126 13.29 18.80 -15.54
N THR A 127 13.22 17.54 -15.94
CA THR A 127 13.14 17.18 -17.34
C THR A 127 11.83 17.80 -17.81
N CYS A 128 11.90 19.06 -18.22
CA CYS A 128 10.92 19.62 -19.12
C CYS A 128 10.84 18.62 -20.26
N PHE A 129 9.72 17.91 -20.37
CA PHE A 129 9.41 17.17 -21.58
C PHE A 129 9.36 18.19 -22.71
N THR A 130 10.50 18.47 -23.32
CA THR A 130 10.54 19.11 -24.62
C THR A 130 9.83 18.11 -25.54
N LYS A 131 8.70 18.56 -26.09
CA LYS A 131 8.02 17.88 -27.18
C LYS A 131 9.04 17.60 -28.27
N ASN A 132 9.52 16.40 -28.35
CA ASN A 132 10.08 15.71 -29.51
C ASN A 132 11.05 14.66 -28.99
N ASP A 133 10.54 13.45 -28.89
CA ASP A 133 11.23 12.30 -29.48
C ASP A 133 10.28 11.10 -29.29
N GLY A 134 9.96 10.49 -30.38
CA GLY A 134 9.13 9.29 -30.42
C GLY A 134 9.75 8.17 -29.59
N LEU A 135 9.16 7.94 -28.44
CA LEU A 135 9.50 6.84 -27.54
C LEU A 135 8.26 5.99 -27.32
N PHE A 136 7.85 5.31 -28.38
CA PHE A 136 7.02 4.13 -28.27
C PHE A 136 7.51 3.10 -29.30
N GLU A 137 8.68 2.57 -29.05
CA GLU A 137 9.13 1.29 -29.59
C GLU A 137 10.14 0.73 -28.59
N ASP A 138 9.60 0.06 -27.56
CA ASP A 138 10.22 -1.14 -27.01
C ASP A 138 9.16 -1.83 -26.13
N GLU A 139 8.64 -2.86 -26.73
CA GLU A 139 7.72 -3.83 -26.15
C GLU A 139 8.49 -4.64 -25.09
N TYR A 140 8.62 -4.10 -23.86
CA TYR A 140 9.02 -4.92 -22.75
C TYR A 140 7.84 -5.78 -22.33
N LEU A 141 7.80 -6.97 -22.94
CA LEU A 141 7.03 -8.09 -22.41
C LEU A 141 7.52 -8.38 -20.99
N TYR A 142 6.84 -7.80 -20.01
CA TYR A 142 6.97 -8.21 -18.62
C TYR A 142 6.28 -9.57 -18.50
N GLU A 143 7.07 -10.65 -18.59
CA GLU A 143 6.60 -11.94 -18.11
C GLU A 143 6.48 -11.82 -16.58
N PRO A 144 5.27 -11.94 -16.02
CA PRO A 144 5.14 -12.00 -14.56
C PRO A 144 5.80 -13.31 -14.12
N GLU A 145 6.92 -13.20 -13.38
CA GLU A 145 7.32 -14.32 -12.56
C GLU A 145 6.12 -14.69 -11.69
N ASP A 146 5.65 -15.93 -11.87
CA ASP A 146 4.61 -16.56 -11.07
C ASP A 146 5.03 -16.60 -9.60
N THR A 147 4.93 -15.47 -8.92
CA THR A 147 4.71 -15.52 -7.48
C THR A 147 3.24 -15.89 -7.33
N ASN A 148 2.98 -17.13 -6.98
CA ASN A 148 1.68 -17.63 -6.58
C ASN A 148 1.06 -16.73 -5.50
N LEU A 149 0.47 -15.60 -5.91
CA LEU A 149 -0.38 -14.73 -5.12
C LEU A 149 -1.87 -15.06 -5.34
N ASP A 150 -2.15 -16.13 -6.09
CA ASP A 150 -3.50 -16.64 -6.34
C ASP A 150 -3.89 -17.70 -5.31
N ALA A 151 -3.67 -17.43 -4.03
CA ALA A 151 -4.46 -18.06 -3.00
C ALA A 151 -5.67 -17.17 -2.72
N ASP A 152 -6.62 -17.11 -3.65
CA ASP A 152 -8.00 -16.84 -3.31
C ASP A 152 -8.40 -17.93 -2.32
N LEU A 153 -8.45 -17.58 -1.03
CA LEU A 153 -8.99 -18.48 -0.01
C LEU A 153 -10.37 -18.92 -0.49
N SER A 154 -10.61 -20.24 -0.54
CA SER A 154 -11.91 -20.76 -0.93
C SER A 154 -12.99 -20.16 0.00
N GLU A 155 -14.22 -20.01 -0.49
CA GLU A 155 -15.32 -19.50 0.34
C GLU A 155 -15.43 -20.25 1.68
N ASN A 156 -15.14 -21.55 1.70
CA ASN A 156 -15.08 -22.37 2.91
C ASN A 156 -14.00 -21.93 3.91
N GLU A 157 -12.89 -21.40 3.44
CA GLU A 157 -11.79 -20.94 4.32
C GLU A 157 -12.09 -19.59 4.94
N ARG A 158 -12.79 -18.72 4.21
CA ARG A 158 -13.31 -17.45 4.74
C ARG A 158 -14.35 -17.69 5.83
N ASP A 159 -15.24 -18.68 5.63
CA ASP A 159 -16.27 -19.04 6.61
C ASP A 159 -15.68 -19.60 7.90
N LEU A 160 -14.60 -20.37 7.85
CA LEU A 160 -13.89 -20.85 9.04
C LEU A 160 -13.27 -19.72 9.87
N ILE A 161 -12.69 -18.73 9.21
CA ILE A 161 -12.14 -17.55 9.90
C ILE A 161 -13.29 -16.72 10.49
N LEU A 162 -14.38 -16.53 9.77
CA LEU A 162 -15.57 -15.82 10.26
C LEU A 162 -16.19 -16.51 11.49
N GLN A 163 -16.21 -17.84 11.55
CA GLN A 163 -16.71 -18.60 12.71
C GLN A 163 -15.82 -18.45 13.95
N SER A 164 -14.52 -18.15 13.77
CA SER A 164 -13.60 -17.91 14.88
C SER A 164 -13.65 -16.46 15.39
N LEU A 165 -14.35 -15.57 14.67
CA LEU A 165 -14.57 -14.18 15.05
C LEU A 165 -15.88 -14.05 15.84
N SER A 166 -15.86 -13.20 16.87
CA SER A 166 -17.05 -12.89 17.66
C SER A 166 -17.23 -11.36 17.77
N HIS A 167 -18.40 -10.93 18.26
CA HIS A 167 -18.63 -9.53 18.60
C HIS A 167 -17.82 -9.08 19.83
N SER A 168 -17.21 -10.01 20.56
CA SER A 168 -16.24 -9.72 21.62
C SER A 168 -14.83 -9.58 21.05
N ALA A 169 -14.02 -8.72 21.68
CA ALA A 169 -12.65 -8.45 21.26
C ALA A 169 -11.77 -9.70 21.34
N THR A 170 -11.44 -10.30 20.21
CA THR A 170 -10.59 -11.51 20.09
C THR A 170 -9.19 -11.11 19.66
N SER A 171 -8.16 -11.75 20.24
CA SER A 171 -6.78 -11.51 19.85
C SER A 171 -6.49 -12.12 18.47
N VAL A 172 -5.81 -11.38 17.60
CA VAL A 172 -5.38 -11.89 16.28
C VAL A 172 -4.48 -13.12 16.43
N ASP A 173 -3.65 -13.18 17.48
CA ASP A 173 -2.79 -14.33 17.75
C ASP A 173 -3.59 -15.60 18.15
N GLU A 174 -4.75 -15.41 18.77
CA GLU A 174 -5.66 -16.50 19.10
C GLU A 174 -6.37 -17.05 17.85
N ILE A 175 -6.76 -16.16 16.95
CA ILE A 175 -7.33 -16.53 15.64
C ILE A 175 -6.30 -17.32 14.82
N ILE A 176 -5.05 -16.87 14.79
CA ILE A 176 -3.96 -17.57 14.09
C ILE A 176 -3.76 -18.98 14.66
N ARG A 177 -3.77 -19.12 15.97
CA ARG A 177 -3.59 -20.41 16.64
C ARG A 177 -4.77 -21.36 16.44
N SER A 178 -5.99 -20.86 16.47
CA SER A 178 -7.20 -21.67 16.37
C SER A 178 -7.55 -22.09 14.94
N SER A 179 -7.20 -21.25 13.96
CA SER A 179 -7.51 -21.52 12.55
C SER A 179 -6.53 -22.47 11.86
N GLY A 180 -5.30 -22.63 12.41
CA GLY A 180 -4.24 -23.44 11.80
C GLY A 180 -3.75 -22.94 10.44
N LYS A 181 -4.13 -21.72 10.06
CA LYS A 181 -3.78 -21.08 8.79
C LYS A 181 -2.50 -20.24 8.90
N SER A 182 -1.94 -19.88 7.76
CA SER A 182 -0.77 -19.00 7.75
C SER A 182 -1.14 -17.62 8.31
N VAL A 183 -0.20 -16.98 8.96
CA VAL A 183 -0.37 -15.60 9.48
C VAL A 183 -0.76 -14.64 8.37
N GLN A 184 -0.28 -14.90 7.16
CA GLN A 184 -0.50 -14.05 5.99
C GLN A 184 -1.94 -14.16 5.49
N ASP A 185 -2.50 -15.38 5.43
CA ASP A 185 -3.88 -15.62 5.00
C ASP A 185 -4.88 -15.00 5.96
N ILE A 186 -4.62 -15.15 7.27
CA ILE A 186 -5.47 -14.55 8.30
C ILE A 186 -5.42 -13.03 8.24
N GLN A 187 -4.24 -12.44 8.09
CA GLN A 187 -4.13 -10.99 7.99
C GLN A 187 -4.79 -10.43 6.73
N ASN A 188 -4.71 -11.13 5.61
CA ASN A 188 -5.40 -10.76 4.39
C ASN A 188 -6.92 -10.82 4.58
N THR A 189 -7.44 -11.89 5.19
CA THR A 189 -8.88 -12.03 5.45
C THR A 189 -9.38 -10.98 6.45
N LEU A 190 -8.64 -10.70 7.52
CA LEU A 190 -8.99 -9.67 8.48
C LEU A 190 -9.01 -8.27 7.83
N LEU A 191 -8.08 -8.01 6.91
CA LEU A 191 -8.04 -6.77 6.14
C LEU A 191 -9.26 -6.67 5.21
N GLU A 192 -9.61 -7.75 4.51
CA GLU A 192 -10.80 -7.79 3.66
C GLU A 192 -12.09 -7.53 4.45
N LEU A 193 -12.21 -8.11 5.65
CA LEU A 193 -13.37 -7.90 6.52
C LEU A 193 -13.41 -6.48 7.11
N GLU A 194 -12.27 -5.91 7.43
CA GLU A 194 -12.15 -4.53 7.87
C GLU A 194 -12.54 -3.57 6.74
N LEU A 195 -12.05 -3.81 5.53
CA LEU A 195 -12.40 -3.03 4.33
C LEU A 195 -13.89 -3.18 3.95
N ALA A 196 -14.49 -4.33 4.25
CA ALA A 196 -15.92 -4.55 4.07
C ALA A 196 -16.78 -3.92 5.18
N GLY A 197 -16.17 -3.25 6.18
CA GLY A 197 -16.85 -2.66 7.33
C GLY A 197 -17.46 -3.68 8.30
N ARG A 198 -17.09 -4.96 8.17
CA ARG A 198 -17.61 -6.06 8.99
C ARG A 198 -16.75 -6.36 10.21
N LEU A 199 -15.57 -5.76 10.30
CA LEU A 199 -14.61 -5.96 11.37
C LEU A 199 -14.00 -4.63 11.79
N GLN A 200 -13.80 -4.46 13.10
CA GLN A 200 -13.13 -3.31 13.71
C GLN A 200 -11.86 -3.79 14.44
N ARG A 201 -10.75 -3.08 14.23
CA ARG A 201 -9.52 -3.29 15.00
C ARG A 201 -9.57 -2.50 16.30
N LEU A 202 -9.13 -3.14 17.37
CA LEU A 202 -9.07 -2.59 18.71
C LEU A 202 -7.61 -2.53 19.20
N PRO A 203 -7.29 -1.65 20.15
CA PRO A 203 -5.95 -1.59 20.75
C PRO A 203 -5.50 -2.95 21.29
N GLY A 204 -4.20 -3.27 21.15
CA GLY A 204 -3.62 -4.52 21.62
C GLY A 204 -3.76 -5.70 20.64
N ASN A 205 -3.76 -5.44 19.33
CA ASN A 205 -3.84 -6.46 18.26
C ASN A 205 -5.09 -7.35 18.39
N ARG A 206 -6.22 -6.73 18.73
CA ARG A 206 -7.53 -7.38 18.85
C ARG A 206 -8.47 -6.92 17.75
N VAL A 207 -9.44 -7.78 17.43
CA VAL A 207 -10.47 -7.54 16.43
C VAL A 207 -11.84 -7.94 16.96
N SER A 208 -12.89 -7.27 16.49
CA SER A 208 -14.28 -7.64 16.77
C SER A 208 -15.13 -7.45 15.51
N LEU A 209 -16.19 -8.26 15.37
CA LEU A 209 -17.18 -8.03 14.32
C LEU A 209 -17.98 -6.76 14.65
N THR A 210 -18.18 -5.93 13.63
CA THR A 210 -19.15 -4.82 13.66
C THR A 210 -20.54 -5.40 13.40
N GLY A 211 -21.49 -5.11 14.29
CA GLY A 211 -22.89 -5.52 14.14
C GLY A 211 -23.62 -4.85 12.98
#